data_8d9ac75347b6216fd272b33b79d1e11e
#
_entry.id   8d9ac75347b6216fd272b33b79d1e11e
#
_cell.length_a   1.000
_cell.length_b   1.000
_cell.length_c   1.000
_cell.angle_alpha   90.00
_cell.angle_beta   90.00
_cell.angle_gamma   90.00
#
_symmetry.space_group_name_H-M   'P 1'
#
loop_
_entity.id
_entity.type
_entity.pdbx_description
1 polymer ?
#
loop_
_entity_poly.entity_id
_entity_poly.type
_entity_poly.pdbx_seq_one_letter_code
_entity_poly.pdbx_strand_id
1 'polypeptide(L)'
;MDFKLSVDQELIVQAYREYMESEPWDQYFQECDEKHEYPLRWVKGLCDLGFDQIMLPEDRGGLGLEQPLVTLMAVYEVLGQYGGPTYVLYQLPGFETIIREGTPEQIDAVMAYLGTGEQIWNSACTEPGAGSDVSALTTNYKRRDGHIYLNGTKTFITSSKGVKWLVVMAKNADDPSVFTEFMVDMSKPGI
;
A
#
# COMPACT_ATOMS: atom_id res chain seq x y z
N MET A 1 -25.02 -16.23 10.26
CA MET A 1 -23.74 -15.74 9.73
C MET A 1 -22.66 -16.57 10.39
N ASP A 2 -21.83 -17.28 9.64
CA ASP A 2 -20.70 -18.05 10.18
C ASP A 2 -19.46 -17.16 10.09
N PHE A 3 -18.73 -16.99 11.20
CA PHE A 3 -17.51 -16.19 11.29
C PHE A 3 -16.25 -17.08 11.31
N LYS A 4 -16.41 -18.38 11.06
CA LYS A 4 -15.26 -19.29 11.00
C LYS A 4 -14.51 -19.10 9.68
N LEU A 5 -13.20 -19.17 9.77
CA LEU A 5 -12.35 -19.25 8.58
C LEU A 5 -12.58 -20.60 7.89
N SER A 6 -12.43 -20.62 6.57
CA SER A 6 -12.35 -21.88 5.82
C SER A 6 -11.05 -22.59 6.11
N VAL A 7 -10.97 -23.88 5.78
CA VAL A 7 -9.73 -24.66 5.96
C VAL A 7 -8.54 -24.02 5.24
N ASP A 8 -8.77 -23.51 4.01
CA ASP A 8 -7.72 -22.86 3.22
C ASP A 8 -7.26 -21.55 3.88
N GLN A 9 -8.20 -20.77 4.41
CA GLN A 9 -7.89 -19.55 5.16
C GLN A 9 -7.11 -19.86 6.45
N GLU A 10 -7.48 -20.91 7.17
CA GLU A 10 -6.76 -21.34 8.37
C GLU A 10 -5.32 -21.77 8.04
N LEU A 11 -5.11 -22.48 6.93
CA LEU A 11 -3.77 -22.86 6.46
C LEU A 11 -2.90 -21.65 6.11
N ILE A 12 -3.48 -20.68 5.41
CA ILE A 12 -2.79 -19.42 5.07
C ILE A 12 -2.40 -18.69 6.36
N VAL A 13 -3.33 -18.48 7.27
CA VAL A 13 -3.09 -17.79 8.57
C VAL A 13 -2.03 -18.50 9.38
N GLN A 14 -2.04 -19.85 9.40
CA GLN A 14 -1.06 -20.65 10.10
C GLN A 14 0.36 -20.46 9.54
N ALA A 15 0.52 -20.36 8.20
CA ALA A 15 1.83 -20.11 7.59
C ALA A 15 2.43 -18.76 8.06
N TYR A 16 1.61 -17.71 8.18
CA TYR A 16 2.07 -16.43 8.72
C TYR A 16 2.40 -16.49 10.21
N ARG A 17 1.66 -17.28 10.99
CA ARG A 17 1.98 -17.54 12.40
C ARG A 17 3.35 -18.22 12.55
N GLU A 18 3.60 -19.27 11.80
CA GLU A 18 4.88 -19.98 11.79
C GLU A 18 6.03 -19.08 11.35
N TYR A 19 5.78 -18.19 10.38
CA TYR A 19 6.77 -17.20 9.97
C TYR A 19 7.09 -16.21 11.10
N MET A 20 6.08 -15.71 11.81
CA MET A 20 6.29 -14.81 12.95
C MET A 20 6.99 -15.50 14.14
N GLU A 21 6.86 -16.82 14.28
CA GLU A 21 7.54 -17.63 15.31
C GLU A 21 8.95 -18.08 14.92
N SER A 22 9.32 -17.95 13.64
CA SER A 22 10.59 -18.49 13.12
C SER A 22 11.84 -17.74 13.56
N GLU A 23 11.69 -16.46 13.92
CA GLU A 23 12.81 -15.59 14.31
C GLU A 23 12.39 -14.60 15.42
N PRO A 24 13.33 -14.01 16.17
CA PRO A 24 13.05 -12.96 17.14
C PRO A 24 12.81 -11.61 16.42
N TRP A 25 11.69 -11.49 15.72
CA TRP A 25 11.34 -10.33 14.91
C TRP A 25 11.26 -9.02 15.68
N ASP A 26 10.92 -9.06 16.97
CA ASP A 26 10.90 -7.91 17.88
C ASP A 26 12.24 -7.17 17.92
N GLN A 27 13.35 -7.90 17.99
CA GLN A 27 14.70 -7.34 17.97
C GLN A 27 15.01 -6.68 16.62
N TYR A 28 14.63 -7.34 15.52
CA TYR A 28 14.81 -6.80 14.18
C TYR A 28 13.97 -5.54 13.96
N PHE A 29 12.73 -5.51 14.45
CA PHE A 29 11.88 -4.32 14.35
C PHE A 29 12.45 -3.15 15.16
N GLN A 30 12.97 -3.42 16.35
CA GLN A 30 13.64 -2.39 17.16
C GLN A 30 14.87 -1.83 16.42
N GLU A 31 15.71 -2.68 15.82
CA GLU A 31 16.86 -2.22 15.04
C GLU A 31 16.45 -1.36 13.84
N CYS A 32 15.40 -1.73 13.12
CA CYS A 32 14.87 -0.94 12.01
C CYS A 32 14.35 0.42 12.48
N ASP A 33 13.65 0.47 13.61
CA ASP A 33 13.12 1.71 14.19
C ASP A 33 14.25 2.65 14.60
N GLU A 34 15.27 2.16 15.32
CA GLU A 34 16.43 2.94 15.75
C GLU A 34 17.22 3.53 14.57
N LYS A 35 17.30 2.78 13.45
CA LYS A 35 17.96 3.21 12.21
C LYS A 35 17.08 4.01 11.26
N HIS A 36 15.78 4.10 11.55
CA HIS A 36 14.77 4.66 10.66
C HIS A 36 14.73 3.97 9.28
N GLU A 37 14.86 2.65 9.27
CA GLU A 37 14.89 1.82 8.09
C GLU A 37 13.58 1.04 7.90
N TYR A 38 13.23 0.81 6.64
CA TYR A 38 12.10 -0.04 6.29
C TYR A 38 12.45 -1.51 6.56
N PRO A 39 11.56 -2.31 7.20
CA PRO A 39 11.87 -3.68 7.59
C PRO A 39 11.77 -4.66 6.40
N LEU A 40 12.57 -4.42 5.35
CA LEU A 40 12.50 -5.11 4.07
C LEU A 40 12.61 -6.63 4.19
N ARG A 41 13.50 -7.14 5.06
CA ARG A 41 13.68 -8.59 5.25
C ARG A 41 12.40 -9.26 5.72
N TRP A 42 11.71 -8.65 6.67
CA TRP A 42 10.44 -9.15 7.18
C TRP A 42 9.33 -9.05 6.12
N VAL A 43 9.20 -7.91 5.46
CA VAL A 43 8.18 -7.71 4.42
C VAL A 43 8.42 -8.65 3.25
N LYS A 44 9.68 -8.85 2.82
CA LYS A 44 10.02 -9.80 1.76
C LYS A 44 9.57 -11.22 2.10
N GLY A 45 9.80 -11.68 3.34
CA GLY A 45 9.35 -13.00 3.77
C GLY A 45 7.82 -13.13 3.80
N LEU A 46 7.09 -12.05 4.13
CA LEU A 46 5.61 -12.05 3.98
C LEU A 46 5.19 -12.17 2.52
N CYS A 47 5.87 -11.46 1.60
CA CYS A 47 5.60 -11.57 0.17
C CYS A 47 5.97 -12.96 -0.38
N ASP A 48 7.00 -13.62 0.13
CA ASP A 48 7.34 -15.00 -0.22
C ASP A 48 6.24 -16.00 0.18
N LEU A 49 5.41 -15.63 1.17
CA LEU A 49 4.19 -16.34 1.56
C LEU A 49 2.94 -15.86 0.80
N GLY A 50 3.09 -14.95 -0.16
CA GLY A 50 2.01 -14.44 -1.01
C GLY A 50 1.21 -13.27 -0.42
N PHE A 51 1.74 -12.52 0.55
CA PHE A 51 1.00 -11.43 1.22
C PHE A 51 0.46 -10.38 0.23
N ASP A 52 1.28 -9.93 -0.70
CA ASP A 52 0.92 -8.95 -1.72
C ASP A 52 0.06 -9.54 -2.86
N GLN A 53 -0.13 -10.87 -2.87
CA GLN A 53 -0.95 -11.61 -3.82
C GLN A 53 -2.35 -11.94 -3.27
N ILE A 54 -2.60 -11.76 -1.96
CA ILE A 54 -3.88 -12.12 -1.31
C ILE A 54 -5.07 -11.45 -2.00
N MET A 55 -4.93 -10.17 -2.35
CA MET A 55 -6.01 -9.36 -2.93
C MET A 55 -6.11 -9.49 -4.45
N LEU A 56 -5.18 -10.17 -5.10
CA LEU A 56 -5.10 -10.26 -6.55
C LEU A 56 -5.80 -11.51 -7.10
N PRO A 57 -6.44 -11.41 -8.28
CA PRO A 57 -6.97 -12.57 -8.99
C PRO A 57 -5.83 -13.40 -9.62
N GLU A 58 -6.10 -14.70 -9.90
CA GLU A 58 -5.11 -15.62 -10.44
C GLU A 58 -4.48 -15.16 -11.77
N ASP A 59 -5.30 -14.60 -12.67
CA ASP A 59 -4.86 -14.10 -13.99
C ASP A 59 -3.93 -12.88 -13.89
N ARG A 60 -3.76 -12.35 -12.68
CA ARG A 60 -2.83 -11.24 -12.35
C ARG A 60 -1.74 -11.67 -11.37
N GLY A 61 -1.48 -12.96 -11.26
CA GLY A 61 -0.44 -13.48 -10.37
C GLY A 61 -0.83 -13.52 -8.89
N GLY A 62 -2.12 -13.40 -8.57
CA GLY A 62 -2.64 -13.47 -7.22
C GLY A 62 -3.05 -14.88 -6.81
N LEU A 63 -3.52 -15.00 -5.57
CA LEU A 63 -3.99 -16.26 -4.99
C LEU A 63 -5.42 -16.63 -5.41
N GLY A 64 -6.17 -15.74 -6.06
CA GLY A 64 -7.54 -16.00 -6.53
C GLY A 64 -8.53 -16.41 -5.44
N LEU A 65 -8.35 -15.91 -4.23
CA LEU A 65 -9.16 -16.30 -3.07
C LEU A 65 -10.62 -15.84 -3.22
N GLU A 66 -11.56 -16.67 -2.79
CA GLU A 66 -13.00 -16.33 -2.81
C GLU A 66 -13.33 -15.15 -1.86
N GLN A 67 -12.63 -15.07 -0.73
CA GLN A 67 -12.81 -14.02 0.28
C GLN A 67 -11.45 -13.38 0.67
N PRO A 68 -10.80 -12.67 -0.26
CA PRO A 68 -9.44 -12.19 -0.07
C PRO A 68 -9.32 -11.20 1.10
N LEU A 69 -10.29 -10.30 1.28
CA LEU A 69 -10.28 -9.33 2.36
C LEU A 69 -10.40 -9.97 3.74
N VAL A 70 -11.23 -11.02 3.88
CA VAL A 70 -11.36 -11.76 5.15
C VAL A 70 -10.04 -12.44 5.49
N THR A 71 -9.41 -13.09 4.51
CA THR A 71 -8.10 -13.73 4.67
C THR A 71 -7.03 -12.69 5.06
N LEU A 72 -6.99 -11.56 4.35
CA LEU A 72 -6.05 -10.48 4.64
C LEU A 72 -6.21 -9.97 6.08
N MET A 73 -7.44 -9.74 6.54
CA MET A 73 -7.70 -9.28 7.91
C MET A 73 -7.27 -10.31 8.95
N ALA A 74 -7.49 -11.59 8.71
CA ALA A 74 -7.03 -12.66 9.60
C ALA A 74 -5.50 -12.75 9.66
N VAL A 75 -4.81 -12.53 8.55
CA VAL A 75 -3.34 -12.42 8.51
C VAL A 75 -2.88 -11.18 9.30
N TYR A 76 -3.49 -10.01 9.10
CA TYR A 76 -3.15 -8.81 9.87
C TYR A 76 -3.33 -8.99 11.38
N GLU A 77 -4.37 -9.73 11.80
CA GLU A 77 -4.58 -10.05 13.21
C GLU A 77 -3.39 -10.83 13.77
N VAL A 78 -2.91 -11.87 13.07
CA VAL A 78 -1.72 -12.63 13.48
C VAL A 78 -0.50 -11.72 13.54
N LEU A 79 -0.20 -10.96 12.48
CA LEU A 79 0.96 -10.07 12.48
C LEU A 79 0.93 -9.08 13.65
N GLY A 80 -0.26 -8.53 13.96
CA GLY A 80 -0.45 -7.64 15.09
C GLY A 80 -0.25 -8.32 16.45
N GLN A 81 -0.68 -9.58 16.62
CA GLN A 81 -0.47 -10.36 17.85
C GLN A 81 1.02 -10.53 18.18
N TYR A 82 1.87 -10.61 17.18
CA TYR A 82 3.33 -10.70 17.33
C TYR A 82 4.05 -9.33 17.29
N GLY A 83 3.31 -8.22 17.34
CA GLY A 83 3.89 -6.88 17.36
C GLY A 83 4.49 -6.43 16.02
N GLY A 84 4.15 -7.08 14.91
CA GLY A 84 4.62 -6.69 13.59
C GLY A 84 4.23 -5.26 13.22
N PRO A 85 5.13 -4.47 12.58
CA PRO A 85 4.84 -3.09 12.18
C PRO A 85 3.90 -3.05 10.96
N THR A 86 2.67 -3.48 11.13
CA THR A 86 1.68 -3.67 10.04
C THR A 86 1.39 -2.42 9.24
N TYR A 87 1.66 -1.22 9.78
CA TYR A 87 1.51 0.04 9.06
C TYR A 87 2.39 0.14 7.79
N VAL A 88 3.52 -0.56 7.74
CA VAL A 88 4.39 -0.58 6.55
C VAL A 88 3.81 -1.43 5.41
N LEU A 89 2.85 -2.30 5.72
CA LEU A 89 2.21 -3.19 4.75
C LEU A 89 1.01 -2.56 4.03
N TYR A 90 0.60 -1.36 4.44
CA TYR A 90 -0.60 -0.69 3.94
C TYR A 90 -0.67 -0.63 2.41
N GLN A 91 0.44 -0.45 1.74
CA GLN A 91 0.52 -0.32 0.30
C GLN A 91 0.38 -1.65 -0.46
N LEU A 92 0.79 -2.77 0.14
CA LEU A 92 0.86 -4.05 -0.57
C LEU A 92 -0.52 -4.55 -1.05
N PRO A 93 -1.57 -4.55 -0.21
CA PRO A 93 -2.92 -4.89 -0.69
C PRO A 93 -3.48 -3.91 -1.73
N GLY A 94 -2.94 -2.71 -1.82
CA GLY A 94 -3.37 -1.68 -2.76
C GLY A 94 -2.98 -1.93 -4.22
N PHE A 95 -2.18 -2.94 -4.50
CA PHE A 95 -1.93 -3.39 -5.89
C PHE A 95 -3.26 -3.62 -6.63
N GLU A 96 -4.24 -4.21 -5.96
CA GLU A 96 -5.58 -4.45 -6.54
C GLU A 96 -6.21 -3.16 -7.08
N THR A 97 -6.12 -2.06 -6.34
CA THR A 97 -6.68 -0.77 -6.78
C THR A 97 -6.00 -0.27 -8.06
N ILE A 98 -4.67 -0.35 -8.14
CA ILE A 98 -3.94 0.08 -9.34
C ILE A 98 -4.23 -0.85 -10.53
N ILE A 99 -4.35 -2.15 -10.30
CA ILE A 99 -4.70 -3.12 -11.35
C ILE A 99 -6.10 -2.87 -11.89
N ARG A 100 -7.04 -2.47 -11.05
CA ARG A 100 -8.41 -2.22 -11.45
C ARG A 100 -8.60 -0.88 -12.18
N GLU A 101 -7.93 0.18 -11.73
CA GLU A 101 -8.20 1.56 -12.14
C GLU A 101 -7.06 2.20 -12.95
N GLY A 102 -5.87 1.59 -12.95
CA GLY A 102 -4.67 2.14 -13.60
C GLY A 102 -4.64 1.96 -15.12
N THR A 103 -3.79 2.74 -15.77
CA THR A 103 -3.45 2.48 -17.18
C THR A 103 -2.57 1.24 -17.31
N PRO A 104 -2.50 0.60 -18.50
CA PRO A 104 -1.61 -0.55 -18.72
C PRO A 104 -0.17 -0.28 -18.26
N GLU A 105 0.37 0.90 -18.55
CA GLU A 105 1.73 1.28 -18.18
C GLU A 105 1.91 1.41 -16.66
N GLN A 106 0.88 1.92 -15.94
CA GLN A 106 0.90 1.99 -14.49
C GLN A 106 0.82 0.60 -13.86
N ILE A 107 -0.02 -0.27 -14.40
CA ILE A 107 -0.16 -1.66 -13.98
C ILE A 107 1.18 -2.39 -14.15
N ASP A 108 1.78 -2.34 -15.34
CA ASP A 108 3.06 -2.98 -15.63
C ASP A 108 4.18 -2.47 -14.70
N ALA A 109 4.21 -1.15 -14.46
CA ALA A 109 5.20 -0.52 -13.59
C ALA A 109 5.11 -1.02 -12.14
N VAL A 110 3.90 -1.25 -11.63
CA VAL A 110 3.66 -1.73 -10.27
C VAL A 110 3.87 -3.23 -10.16
N MET A 111 3.35 -4.00 -11.13
CA MET A 111 3.46 -5.47 -11.15
C MET A 111 4.91 -5.96 -11.23
N ALA A 112 5.83 -5.18 -11.77
CA ALA A 112 7.26 -5.48 -11.76
C ALA A 112 7.86 -5.64 -10.34
N TYR A 113 7.15 -5.17 -9.31
CA TYR A 113 7.57 -5.23 -7.90
C TYR A 113 6.80 -6.27 -7.07
N LEU A 114 5.87 -7.00 -7.68
CA LEU A 114 5.15 -8.08 -6.98
C LEU A 114 6.15 -9.10 -6.44
N GLY A 115 6.02 -9.48 -5.18
CA GLY A 115 6.91 -10.42 -4.51
C GLY A 115 8.24 -9.85 -4.04
N THR A 116 8.58 -8.59 -4.33
CA THR A 116 9.87 -8.02 -3.91
C THR A 116 9.90 -7.58 -2.45
N GLY A 117 8.75 -7.23 -1.88
CA GLY A 117 8.63 -6.60 -0.56
C GLY A 117 9.11 -5.15 -0.51
N GLU A 118 9.55 -4.58 -1.63
CA GLU A 118 9.99 -3.19 -1.68
C GLU A 118 8.84 -2.20 -1.45
N GLN A 119 9.17 -1.10 -0.79
CA GLN A 119 8.22 0.00 -0.58
C GLN A 119 8.18 0.88 -1.83
N ILE A 120 7.22 0.62 -2.72
CA ILE A 120 7.22 1.23 -4.05
C ILE A 120 6.25 2.41 -4.19
N TRP A 121 5.14 2.42 -3.46
CA TRP A 121 4.15 3.48 -3.57
C TRP A 121 3.42 3.73 -2.25
N ASN A 122 2.76 4.88 -2.13
CA ASN A 122 1.81 5.15 -1.05
C ASN A 122 0.76 6.16 -1.48
N SER A 123 -0.33 6.26 -0.72
CA SER A 123 -1.40 7.23 -0.96
C SER A 123 -1.18 8.50 -0.14
N ALA A 124 -1.35 9.66 -0.76
CA ALA A 124 -1.18 10.98 -0.17
C ALA A 124 -2.48 11.80 -0.30
N CYS A 125 -3.29 11.76 0.75
CA CYS A 125 -4.55 12.48 0.84
C CYS A 125 -4.44 13.69 1.78
N THR A 126 -4.04 13.47 3.04
CA THR A 126 -4.04 14.45 4.13
C THR A 126 -3.24 15.72 3.83
N GLU A 127 -3.75 16.87 4.23
CA GLU A 127 -3.10 18.19 4.11
C GLU A 127 -3.04 18.88 5.48
N PRO A 128 -2.21 19.91 5.67
CA PRO A 128 -2.16 20.66 6.94
C PRO A 128 -3.52 21.21 7.39
N GLY A 129 -4.40 21.54 6.45
CA GLY A 129 -5.74 22.08 6.70
C GLY A 129 -6.89 21.10 6.49
N ALA A 130 -6.64 19.87 6.07
CA ALA A 130 -7.68 18.91 5.70
C ALA A 130 -7.29 17.47 6.04
N GLY A 131 -8.09 16.85 6.92
CA GLY A 131 -7.97 15.45 7.30
C GLY A 131 -9.24 14.67 6.95
N SER A 132 -10.11 14.42 7.95
CA SER A 132 -11.37 13.68 7.76
C SER A 132 -12.33 14.37 6.78
N ASP A 133 -12.30 15.70 6.71
CA ASP A 133 -13.00 16.44 5.67
C ASP A 133 -12.17 16.52 4.39
N VAL A 134 -12.29 15.49 3.54
CA VAL A 134 -11.65 15.44 2.22
C VAL A 134 -12.13 16.57 1.30
N SER A 135 -13.33 17.10 1.54
CA SER A 135 -13.86 18.22 0.77
C SER A 135 -13.09 19.53 1.00
N ALA A 136 -12.34 19.63 2.10
CA ALA A 136 -11.49 20.79 2.43
C ALA A 136 -10.08 20.74 1.79
N LEU A 137 -9.73 19.70 1.02
CA LEU A 137 -8.45 19.61 0.33
C LEU A 137 -8.22 20.83 -0.57
N THR A 138 -6.99 21.32 -0.59
CA THR A 138 -6.56 22.49 -1.36
C THR A 138 -5.59 22.13 -2.49
N THR A 139 -4.90 20.97 -2.39
CA THR A 139 -4.09 20.45 -3.49
C THR A 139 -4.92 20.37 -4.75
N ASN A 140 -4.43 20.97 -5.82
CA ASN A 140 -5.15 21.05 -7.07
C ASN A 140 -4.29 20.64 -8.26
N TYR A 141 -4.95 20.29 -9.36
CA TYR A 141 -4.30 20.06 -10.62
C TYR A 141 -4.90 20.91 -11.74
N LYS A 142 -4.07 21.24 -12.71
CA LYS A 142 -4.46 21.94 -13.93
C LYS A 142 -3.82 21.27 -15.14
N ARG A 143 -4.60 21.13 -16.22
CA ARG A 143 -4.09 20.69 -17.52
C ARG A 143 -3.69 21.92 -18.34
N ARG A 144 -2.45 21.93 -18.80
CA ARG A 144 -1.94 23.02 -19.63
C ARG A 144 -0.86 22.49 -20.57
N ASP A 145 -0.90 22.85 -21.85
CA ASP A 145 0.09 22.52 -22.87
C ASP A 145 0.41 21.01 -22.95
N GLY A 146 -0.63 20.15 -22.79
CA GLY A 146 -0.50 18.70 -22.79
C GLY A 146 0.09 18.08 -21.50
N HIS A 147 0.38 18.91 -20.50
CA HIS A 147 0.92 18.48 -19.21
C HIS A 147 -0.09 18.66 -18.08
N ILE A 148 0.11 17.91 -17.00
CA ILE A 148 -0.62 18.06 -15.75
C ILE A 148 0.32 18.68 -14.71
N TYR A 149 -0.13 19.80 -14.14
CA TYR A 149 0.56 20.49 -13.06
C TYR A 149 -0.18 20.24 -11.77
N LEU A 150 0.49 19.65 -10.78
CA LEU A 150 -0.01 19.49 -9.42
C LEU A 150 0.57 20.61 -8.55
N ASN A 151 -0.26 21.20 -7.69
CA ASN A 151 0.18 22.21 -6.74
C ASN A 151 -0.51 22.01 -5.40
N GLY A 152 0.27 21.86 -4.32
CA GLY A 152 -0.25 21.66 -2.97
C GLY A 152 0.77 21.06 -2.04
N THR A 153 0.34 20.77 -0.81
CA THR A 153 1.17 20.16 0.23
C THR A 153 0.41 19.03 0.88
N LYS A 154 1.01 17.85 0.95
CA LYS A 154 0.51 16.69 1.69
C LYS A 154 1.34 16.49 2.95
N THR A 155 0.70 16.03 4.03
CA THR A 155 1.34 15.85 5.33
C THR A 155 0.94 14.53 5.99
N PHE A 156 1.74 14.05 6.93
CA PHE A 156 1.51 12.81 7.66
C PHE A 156 1.32 11.58 6.76
N ILE A 157 2.10 11.51 5.67
CA ILE A 157 2.01 10.41 4.73
C ILE A 157 2.85 9.24 5.26
N THR A 158 2.16 8.23 5.78
CA THR A 158 2.77 7.02 6.33
C THR A 158 3.70 6.38 5.30
N SER A 159 4.90 5.97 5.76
CA SER A 159 5.86 5.24 4.92
C SER A 159 6.20 5.92 3.58
N SER A 160 6.17 7.26 3.50
CA SER A 160 6.45 7.97 2.24
C SER A 160 7.95 8.11 1.93
N LYS A 161 8.82 7.88 2.92
CA LYS A 161 10.26 7.96 2.72
C LYS A 161 10.75 6.82 1.83
N GLY A 162 11.32 7.17 0.67
CA GLY A 162 11.92 6.20 -0.25
C GLY A 162 10.95 5.51 -1.21
N VAL A 163 9.65 5.86 -1.20
CA VAL A 163 8.72 5.34 -2.21
C VAL A 163 9.06 5.87 -3.61
N LYS A 164 8.77 5.06 -4.60
CA LYS A 164 8.98 5.42 -6.00
C LYS A 164 7.85 6.30 -6.55
N TRP A 165 6.62 6.02 -6.11
CA TRP A 165 5.44 6.78 -6.50
C TRP A 165 4.61 7.20 -5.28
N LEU A 166 4.03 8.40 -5.37
CA LEU A 166 2.91 8.80 -4.52
C LEU A 166 1.63 8.88 -5.33
N VAL A 167 0.57 8.23 -4.85
CA VAL A 167 -0.78 8.42 -5.37
C VAL A 167 -1.39 9.62 -4.67
N VAL A 168 -1.39 10.76 -5.36
CA VAL A 168 -1.76 12.07 -4.81
C VAL A 168 -3.19 12.40 -5.19
N MET A 169 -4.06 12.58 -4.20
CA MET A 169 -5.41 13.10 -4.41
C MET A 169 -5.38 14.63 -4.58
N ALA A 170 -5.97 15.13 -5.68
CA ALA A 170 -6.04 16.54 -5.98
C ALA A 170 -7.39 16.92 -6.60
N LYS A 171 -7.82 18.18 -6.41
CA LYS A 171 -8.99 18.77 -7.05
C LYS A 171 -8.65 19.31 -8.42
N ASN A 172 -9.60 19.27 -9.33
CA ASN A 172 -9.50 20.04 -10.55
C ASN A 172 -9.56 21.53 -10.23
N ALA A 173 -8.58 22.33 -10.70
CA ALA A 173 -8.54 23.77 -10.44
C ALA A 173 -9.70 24.55 -11.11
N ASP A 174 -10.22 24.03 -12.22
CA ASP A 174 -11.31 24.65 -12.97
C ASP A 174 -12.71 24.16 -12.51
N ASP A 175 -12.77 22.98 -11.83
CA ASP A 175 -13.97 22.41 -11.20
C ASP A 175 -13.61 21.71 -9.88
N PRO A 176 -13.65 22.41 -8.75
CA PRO A 176 -13.26 21.84 -7.45
C PRO A 176 -14.14 20.70 -6.92
N SER A 177 -15.26 20.38 -7.57
CA SER A 177 -16.09 19.22 -7.24
C SER A 177 -15.50 17.90 -7.78
N VAL A 178 -14.55 17.98 -8.73
CA VAL A 178 -13.89 16.83 -9.34
C VAL A 178 -12.58 16.54 -8.63
N PHE A 179 -12.48 15.35 -8.08
CA PHE A 179 -11.25 14.79 -7.48
C PHE A 179 -10.63 13.81 -8.45
N THR A 180 -9.31 13.79 -8.48
CA THR A 180 -8.53 12.84 -9.28
C THR A 180 -7.31 12.40 -8.48
N GLU A 181 -6.96 11.14 -8.59
CA GLU A 181 -5.73 10.58 -8.06
C GLU A 181 -4.67 10.51 -9.15
N PHE A 182 -3.46 10.93 -8.82
CA PHE A 182 -2.31 10.95 -9.71
C PHE A 182 -1.18 10.11 -9.16
N MET A 183 -0.71 9.14 -9.93
CA MET A 183 0.51 8.41 -9.64
C MET A 183 1.71 9.30 -9.97
N VAL A 184 2.31 9.91 -8.96
CA VAL A 184 3.39 10.89 -9.08
C VAL A 184 4.74 10.20 -8.90
N ASP A 185 5.60 10.29 -9.90
CA ASP A 185 6.98 9.79 -9.83
C ASP A 185 7.83 10.69 -8.94
N MET A 186 8.25 10.18 -7.79
CA MET A 186 9.00 10.91 -6.76
C MET A 186 10.42 11.30 -7.17
N SER A 187 10.91 10.82 -8.31
CA SER A 187 12.20 11.26 -8.88
C SER A 187 12.10 12.56 -9.68
N LYS A 188 10.88 13.05 -9.95
CA LYS A 188 10.67 14.27 -10.73
C LYS A 188 11.04 15.52 -9.93
N PRO A 189 11.57 16.58 -10.61
CA PRO A 189 11.87 17.84 -9.95
C PRO A 189 10.59 18.55 -9.47
N GLY A 190 10.69 19.22 -8.32
CA GLY A 190 9.60 20.01 -7.73
C GLY A 190 8.79 19.26 -6.65
N ILE A 191 9.25 18.09 -6.24
CA ILE A 191 8.68 17.31 -5.14
C ILE A 191 9.57 17.43 -3.91
#